data_c52198f6d6f46a7d677792a9deba6ba7
#
_entry.id   c52198f6d6f46a7d677792a9deba6ba7
#
_cell.length_a   1.000
_cell.length_b   1.000
_cell.length_c   1.000
_cell.angle_alpha   90.00
_cell.angle_beta   90.00
_cell.angle_gamma   90.00
#
_symmetry.space_group_name_H-M   'P 1'
#
loop_
_entity.id
_entity.type
_entity.pdbx_description
1 polymer ?
#
loop_
_entity_poly.entity_id
_entity_poly.type
_entity_poly.pdbx_seq_one_letter_code
_entity_poly.pdbx_strand_id
1 'polypeptide(L)'
;MNELSREELLARRLIAQGLAPSEARPSMATAVDAAKQLLALQGQTYDAGIRALALRAGCTDDDVLHDIARYRVVRCWPQRGTLHFMPAADVRWMSRLLYPRVATSQKSRRPQLGLTEEMVAASSEALHAAAMKPLTRAAVYELFAELGVDPTEGRGAHLLRAFGGTGDLVQGPKEGNQETFLHVDALPVVQHSPDEPLRELAQRYITGHGPVSVADLQAWSKLSKSQATKALAAADGVKARHAGHDMWLARWQDDVTETEIRAALALRIELPAFDEYLLGYSHKDWIVPDKIRAHVLTPNGTELAVGDGGRPRGGQPALSD
;
A
#
# COMPACT_ATOMS: atom_id res chain seq x y z
N MET A 1 -17.94 8.66 24.91
CA MET A 1 -17.19 7.98 23.83
C MET A 1 -17.90 6.67 23.59
N ASN A 2 -18.34 6.41 22.38
CA ASN A 2 -19.11 5.20 22.04
C ASN A 2 -18.21 3.97 22.07
N GLU A 3 -18.71 2.84 22.65
CA GLU A 3 -18.01 1.55 22.64
C GLU A 3 -18.51 0.75 21.43
N LEU A 4 -17.60 0.37 20.53
CA LEU A 4 -17.91 -0.42 19.35
C LEU A 4 -17.88 -1.91 19.69
N SER A 5 -18.89 -2.65 19.31
CA SER A 5 -18.83 -4.10 19.28
C SER A 5 -17.80 -4.59 18.26
N ARG A 6 -17.42 -5.87 18.31
CA ARG A 6 -16.53 -6.45 17.29
C ARG A 6 -17.20 -6.44 15.91
N GLU A 7 -18.47 -6.72 15.85
CA GLU A 7 -19.28 -6.71 14.63
C GLU A 7 -19.31 -5.32 13.99
N GLU A 8 -19.57 -4.28 14.78
CA GLU A 8 -19.54 -2.89 14.29
C GLU A 8 -18.15 -2.50 13.78
N LEU A 9 -17.08 -2.85 14.51
CA LEU A 9 -15.71 -2.60 14.08
C LEU A 9 -15.44 -3.21 12.70
N LEU A 10 -15.78 -4.50 12.53
CA LEU A 10 -15.52 -5.22 11.27
C LEU A 10 -16.36 -4.66 10.11
N ALA A 11 -17.64 -4.40 10.33
CA ALA A 11 -18.54 -3.84 9.33
C ALA A 11 -18.06 -2.46 8.87
N ARG A 12 -17.74 -1.56 9.79
CA ARG A 12 -17.24 -0.22 9.48
C ARG A 12 -15.93 -0.25 8.72
N ARG A 13 -15.02 -1.18 9.02
CA ARG A 13 -13.77 -1.40 8.27
C ARG A 13 -14.03 -1.90 6.84
N LEU A 14 -14.98 -2.83 6.65
CA LEU A 14 -15.39 -3.26 5.31
C LEU A 14 -15.94 -2.10 4.49
N ILE A 15 -16.79 -1.29 5.09
CA ILE A 15 -17.37 -0.11 4.46
C ILE A 15 -16.27 0.92 4.14
N ALA A 16 -15.40 1.24 5.09
CA ALA A 16 -14.32 2.23 4.91
C ALA A 16 -13.39 1.86 3.75
N GLN A 17 -13.08 0.57 3.63
CA GLN A 17 -12.23 0.07 2.55
C GLN A 17 -12.95 -0.13 1.21
N GLY A 18 -14.24 0.17 1.11
CA GLY A 18 -14.99 0.01 -0.13
C GLY A 18 -15.35 -1.43 -0.47
N LEU A 19 -15.23 -2.35 0.47
CA LEU A 19 -15.60 -3.75 0.30
C LEU A 19 -17.10 -3.98 0.55
N ALA A 20 -17.75 -3.09 1.29
CA ALA A 20 -19.18 -3.07 1.50
C ALA A 20 -19.76 -1.73 1.04
N PRO A 21 -20.98 -1.71 0.44
CA PRO A 21 -21.63 -0.47 0.03
C PRO A 21 -22.06 0.36 1.24
N SER A 22 -22.05 1.68 1.09
CA SER A 22 -22.64 2.63 2.04
C SER A 22 -22.88 3.96 1.32
N GLU A 23 -24.02 4.59 1.57
CA GLU A 23 -24.35 5.91 1.05
C GLU A 23 -23.55 7.01 1.75
N ALA A 24 -23.18 6.79 3.01
CA ALA A 24 -22.40 7.75 3.80
C ALA A 24 -20.95 7.83 3.34
N ARG A 25 -20.39 6.76 2.76
CA ARG A 25 -18.98 6.69 2.38
C ARG A 25 -18.68 7.57 1.16
N PRO A 26 -17.56 8.34 1.14
CA PRO A 26 -17.09 9.04 -0.05
C PRO A 26 -16.98 8.09 -1.25
N SER A 27 -17.39 8.56 -2.43
CA SER A 27 -17.38 7.74 -3.64
C SER A 27 -15.98 7.25 -3.99
N MET A 28 -15.89 5.99 -4.41
CA MET A 28 -14.69 5.37 -5.00
C MET A 28 -15.09 4.73 -6.34
N ALA A 29 -15.36 5.56 -7.34
CA ALA A 29 -15.86 5.11 -8.64
C ALA A 29 -14.75 4.66 -9.60
N THR A 30 -13.51 4.95 -9.29
CA THR A 30 -12.33 4.63 -10.13
C THR A 30 -11.22 3.97 -9.31
N ALA A 31 -10.31 3.26 -9.98
CA ALA A 31 -9.12 2.71 -9.33
C ALA A 31 -8.26 3.81 -8.69
N VAL A 32 -8.23 5.00 -9.28
CA VAL A 32 -7.54 6.17 -8.72
C VAL A 32 -8.18 6.61 -7.39
N ASP A 33 -9.52 6.64 -7.32
CA ASP A 33 -10.23 7.00 -6.09
C ASP A 33 -9.96 5.97 -4.99
N ALA A 34 -10.02 4.68 -5.33
CA ALA A 34 -9.70 3.60 -4.39
C ALA A 34 -8.26 3.69 -3.88
N ALA A 35 -7.29 3.89 -4.77
CA ALA A 35 -5.89 4.08 -4.41
C ALA A 35 -5.70 5.34 -3.55
N LYS A 36 -6.40 6.44 -3.85
CA LYS A 36 -6.36 7.68 -3.08
C LYS A 36 -6.90 7.50 -1.67
N GLN A 37 -8.04 6.81 -1.52
CA GLN A 37 -8.65 6.60 -0.21
C GLN A 37 -7.83 5.66 0.68
N LEU A 38 -7.24 4.62 0.09
CA LEU A 38 -6.42 3.65 0.82
C LEU A 38 -4.95 4.07 0.97
N LEU A 39 -4.53 5.18 0.34
CA LEU A 39 -3.17 5.73 0.35
C LEU A 39 -2.16 4.86 -0.42
N ALA A 40 -1.89 3.66 0.06
CA ALA A 40 -0.94 2.72 -0.54
C ALA A 40 -1.43 1.29 -0.30
N LEU A 41 -1.85 0.63 -1.36
CA LEU A 41 -2.36 -0.72 -1.32
C LEU A 41 -1.27 -1.70 -1.74
N GLN A 42 -1.10 -2.80 -0.99
CA GLN A 42 -0.04 -3.79 -1.25
C GLN A 42 -0.03 -4.25 -2.72
N GLY A 43 1.12 -4.13 -3.37
CA GLY A 43 1.33 -4.44 -4.78
C GLY A 43 2.51 -5.39 -5.02
N GLN A 44 2.96 -6.13 -3.99
CA GLN A 44 4.07 -7.09 -4.17
C GLN A 44 3.68 -8.18 -5.18
N THR A 45 2.46 -8.69 -5.08
CA THR A 45 1.85 -9.53 -6.11
C THR A 45 1.01 -8.62 -7.02
N TYR A 46 1.46 -8.47 -8.28
CA TYR A 46 0.89 -7.49 -9.22
C TYR A 46 -0.60 -7.68 -9.44
N ASP A 47 -1.02 -8.88 -9.84
CA ASP A 47 -2.41 -9.18 -10.18
C ASP A 47 -3.33 -9.12 -8.94
N ALA A 48 -2.83 -9.54 -7.78
CA ALA A 48 -3.57 -9.43 -6.52
C ALA A 48 -3.85 -7.96 -6.14
N GLY A 49 -2.88 -7.07 -6.34
CA GLY A 49 -3.06 -5.64 -6.08
C GLY A 49 -4.03 -4.98 -7.06
N ILE A 50 -4.01 -5.37 -8.35
CA ILE A 50 -4.99 -4.93 -9.36
C ILE A 50 -6.39 -5.36 -8.93
N ARG A 51 -6.58 -6.64 -8.60
CA ARG A 51 -7.86 -7.16 -8.16
C ARG A 51 -8.37 -6.48 -6.89
N ALA A 52 -7.47 -6.17 -5.95
CA ALA A 52 -7.82 -5.46 -4.72
C ALA A 52 -8.32 -4.03 -4.98
N LEU A 53 -7.74 -3.32 -5.94
CA LEU A 53 -8.23 -2.00 -6.39
C LEU A 53 -9.57 -2.11 -7.11
N ALA A 54 -9.71 -3.06 -8.03
CA ALA A 54 -10.93 -3.29 -8.79
C ALA A 54 -12.13 -3.59 -7.89
N LEU A 55 -11.95 -4.47 -6.89
CA LEU A 55 -12.98 -4.79 -5.90
C LEU A 55 -13.50 -3.55 -5.16
N ARG A 56 -12.61 -2.64 -4.79
CA ARG A 56 -12.96 -1.44 -4.01
C ARG A 56 -13.59 -0.34 -4.86
N ALA A 57 -13.15 -0.22 -6.10
CA ALA A 57 -13.70 0.71 -7.06
C ALA A 57 -15.01 0.22 -7.70
N GLY A 58 -15.37 -1.06 -7.53
CA GLY A 58 -16.50 -1.66 -8.22
C GLY A 58 -16.32 -1.69 -9.75
N CYS A 59 -15.06 -1.80 -10.21
CA CYS A 59 -14.70 -1.81 -11.63
C CYS A 59 -14.00 -3.13 -12.02
N THR A 60 -13.59 -3.25 -13.28
CA THR A 60 -12.87 -4.42 -13.76
C THR A 60 -11.36 -4.29 -13.55
N ASP A 61 -10.64 -5.41 -13.60
CA ASP A 61 -9.18 -5.42 -13.58
C ASP A 61 -8.60 -4.65 -14.79
N ASP A 62 -9.27 -4.68 -15.94
CA ASP A 62 -8.89 -3.92 -17.13
C ASP A 62 -9.01 -2.40 -16.94
N ASP A 63 -10.01 -1.93 -16.18
CA ASP A 63 -10.12 -0.51 -15.83
C ASP A 63 -8.94 -0.06 -14.97
N VAL A 64 -8.49 -0.89 -14.04
CA VAL A 64 -7.28 -0.63 -13.24
C VAL A 64 -6.04 -0.60 -14.12
N LEU A 65 -5.88 -1.57 -15.04
CA LEU A 65 -4.78 -1.60 -15.99
C LEU A 65 -4.77 -0.36 -16.90
N HIS A 66 -5.94 0.13 -17.28
CA HIS A 66 -6.10 1.37 -18.04
C HIS A 66 -5.61 2.61 -17.25
N ASP A 67 -5.88 2.68 -15.95
CA ASP A 67 -5.36 3.74 -15.10
C ASP A 67 -3.84 3.64 -14.90
N ILE A 68 -3.29 2.43 -14.82
CA ILE A 68 -1.85 2.19 -14.79
C ILE A 68 -1.20 2.59 -16.13
N ALA A 69 -1.80 2.24 -17.26
CA ALA A 69 -1.29 2.60 -18.59
C ALA A 69 -1.22 4.12 -18.80
N ARG A 70 -2.03 4.89 -18.10
CA ARG A 70 -2.03 6.36 -18.12
C ARG A 70 -1.23 6.99 -16.99
N TYR A 71 -0.50 6.19 -16.21
CA TYR A 71 0.24 6.67 -15.05
C TYR A 71 -0.63 7.46 -14.06
N ARG A 72 -1.91 7.13 -13.91
CA ARG A 72 -2.78 7.67 -12.86
C ARG A 72 -2.64 6.89 -11.56
N VAL A 73 -2.49 5.58 -11.68
CA VAL A 73 -2.08 4.66 -10.62
C VAL A 73 -0.69 4.11 -10.97
N VAL A 74 0.23 4.12 -10.03
CA VAL A 74 1.59 3.62 -10.19
C VAL A 74 1.96 2.68 -9.06
N ARG A 75 3.05 1.93 -9.22
CA ARG A 75 3.58 1.04 -8.20
C ARG A 75 4.98 1.50 -7.76
N CYS A 76 5.22 1.64 -6.47
CA CYS A 76 6.52 2.06 -5.91
C CYS A 76 6.73 1.50 -4.50
N TRP A 77 7.81 1.90 -3.81
CA TRP A 77 8.20 1.42 -2.48
C TRP A 77 8.09 2.52 -1.39
N PRO A 78 6.92 3.11 -1.14
CA PRO A 78 6.79 4.26 -0.23
C PRO A 78 7.03 3.88 1.24
N GLN A 79 6.74 2.63 1.61
CA GLN A 79 6.78 2.17 2.99
C GLN A 79 7.12 0.69 3.12
N ARG A 80 7.56 0.27 4.30
CA ARG A 80 7.86 -1.13 4.69
C ARG A 80 8.86 -1.85 3.76
N GLY A 81 9.41 -1.18 2.75
CA GLY A 81 10.30 -1.78 1.75
C GLY A 81 9.61 -2.73 0.77
N THR A 82 8.28 -2.71 0.69
CA THR A 82 7.47 -3.50 -0.24
C THR A 82 6.80 -2.61 -1.29
N LEU A 83 6.46 -3.19 -2.43
CA LEU A 83 5.74 -2.51 -3.51
C LEU A 83 4.29 -2.23 -3.12
N HIS A 84 3.81 -1.05 -3.47
CA HIS A 84 2.42 -0.65 -3.27
C HIS A 84 1.89 0.05 -4.51
N PHE A 85 0.62 -0.19 -4.84
CA PHE A 85 -0.13 0.66 -5.75
C PHE A 85 -0.61 1.90 -5.02
N MET A 86 -0.48 3.05 -5.67
CA MET A 86 -0.89 4.33 -5.11
C MET A 86 -1.19 5.35 -6.22
N PRO A 87 -1.88 6.44 -5.93
CA PRO A 87 -2.05 7.51 -6.89
C PRO A 87 -0.69 8.08 -7.29
N ALA A 88 -0.48 8.28 -8.58
CA ALA A 88 0.77 8.84 -9.08
C ALA A 88 1.09 10.23 -8.49
N ALA A 89 0.06 11.01 -8.19
CA ALA A 89 0.20 12.33 -7.58
C ALA A 89 0.77 12.32 -6.14
N ASP A 90 0.66 11.19 -5.43
CA ASP A 90 1.02 11.10 -4.02
C ASP A 90 2.42 10.51 -3.76
N VAL A 91 3.11 10.07 -4.80
CA VAL A 91 4.38 9.32 -4.70
C VAL A 91 5.42 10.05 -3.85
N ARG A 92 5.69 11.31 -4.18
CA ARG A 92 6.77 12.06 -3.52
C ARG A 92 6.52 12.33 -2.05
N TRP A 93 5.38 12.85 -1.71
CA TRP A 93 5.14 13.24 -0.32
C TRP A 93 5.06 12.03 0.61
N MET A 94 4.41 10.94 0.15
CA MET A 94 4.33 9.72 0.95
C MET A 94 5.68 9.05 1.12
N SER A 95 6.46 8.93 0.04
CA SER A 95 7.80 8.37 0.08
C SER A 95 8.72 9.17 1.01
N ARG A 96 8.74 10.50 0.88
CA ARG A 96 9.55 11.36 1.76
C ARG A 96 9.15 11.27 3.23
N LEU A 97 7.87 11.05 3.51
CA LEU A 97 7.36 10.89 4.88
C LEU A 97 7.72 9.53 5.49
N LEU A 98 7.58 8.44 4.72
CA LEU A 98 7.58 7.08 5.26
C LEU A 98 8.89 6.31 5.01
N TYR A 99 9.53 6.52 3.86
CA TYR A 99 10.74 5.78 3.47
C TYR A 99 11.96 5.99 4.37
N PRO A 100 12.23 7.15 5.01
CA PRO A 100 13.41 7.33 5.85
C PRO A 100 13.59 6.25 6.93
N ARG A 101 12.51 5.62 7.38
CA ARG A 101 12.55 4.51 8.35
C ARG A 101 13.02 3.19 7.73
N VAL A 102 12.78 3.02 6.44
CA VAL A 102 13.23 1.84 5.69
C VAL A 102 14.65 2.03 5.16
N ALA A 103 15.01 3.27 4.83
CA ALA A 103 16.28 3.62 4.22
C ALA A 103 17.50 3.16 5.06
N THR A 104 17.44 3.29 6.39
CA THR A 104 18.52 2.88 7.29
C THR A 104 18.84 1.39 7.15
N SER A 105 17.82 0.53 7.18
CA SER A 105 18.01 -0.91 7.04
C SER A 105 18.46 -1.31 5.63
N GLN A 106 18.06 -0.57 4.62
CA GLN A 106 18.55 -0.79 3.26
C GLN A 106 20.01 -0.38 3.10
N LYS A 107 20.40 0.78 3.61
CA LYS A 107 21.79 1.24 3.56
C LYS A 107 22.74 0.26 4.24
N SER A 108 22.37 -0.37 5.34
CA SER A 108 23.20 -1.34 6.06
C SER A 108 23.52 -2.61 5.25
N ARG A 109 22.79 -2.91 4.18
CA ARG A 109 23.08 -4.03 3.27
C ARG A 109 24.07 -3.70 2.16
N ARG A 110 24.34 -2.41 1.87
CA ARG A 110 25.20 -2.01 0.74
C ARG A 110 26.61 -2.62 0.80
N PRO A 111 27.32 -2.64 1.97
CA PRO A 111 28.62 -3.27 2.05
C PRO A 111 28.61 -4.75 1.68
N GLN A 112 27.58 -5.49 2.08
CA GLN A 112 27.42 -6.92 1.77
C GLN A 112 27.17 -7.18 0.28
N LEU A 113 26.57 -6.19 -0.42
CA LEU A 113 26.34 -6.21 -1.86
C LEU A 113 27.53 -5.64 -2.65
N GLY A 114 28.59 -5.17 -1.99
CA GLY A 114 29.72 -4.51 -2.64
C GLY A 114 29.37 -3.16 -3.28
N LEU A 115 28.29 -2.50 -2.83
CA LEU A 115 27.83 -1.21 -3.33
C LEU A 115 28.45 -0.08 -2.52
N THR A 116 29.30 0.74 -3.15
CA THR A 116 29.83 1.97 -2.55
C THR A 116 28.85 3.13 -2.69
N GLU A 117 29.03 4.20 -1.90
CA GLU A 117 28.18 5.39 -2.03
C GLU A 117 28.35 6.07 -3.41
N GLU A 118 29.57 6.01 -3.98
CA GLU A 118 29.87 6.54 -5.33
C GLU A 118 29.09 5.75 -6.40
N MET A 119 29.08 4.41 -6.34
CA MET A 119 28.31 3.57 -7.25
C MET A 119 26.81 3.87 -7.15
N VAL A 120 26.30 4.03 -5.93
CA VAL A 120 24.88 4.37 -5.72
C VAL A 120 24.55 5.74 -6.28
N ALA A 121 25.40 6.75 -6.06
CA ALA A 121 25.21 8.10 -6.56
C ALA A 121 25.24 8.14 -8.09
N ALA A 122 26.25 7.53 -8.72
CA ALA A 122 26.35 7.46 -10.19
C ALA A 122 25.16 6.73 -10.81
N SER A 123 24.73 5.60 -10.21
CA SER A 123 23.56 4.85 -10.67
C SER A 123 22.27 5.68 -10.55
N SER A 124 22.14 6.46 -9.48
CA SER A 124 20.98 7.36 -9.28
C SER A 124 20.93 8.46 -10.33
N GLU A 125 22.05 9.12 -10.58
CA GLU A 125 22.16 10.23 -11.56
C GLU A 125 21.86 9.72 -12.99
N ALA A 126 22.48 8.63 -13.40
CA ALA A 126 22.26 8.04 -14.72
C ALA A 126 20.83 7.57 -14.91
N LEU A 127 20.24 6.89 -13.89
CA LEU A 127 18.87 6.45 -13.95
C LEU A 127 17.89 7.62 -14.00
N HIS A 128 18.15 8.69 -13.27
CA HIS A 128 17.36 9.92 -13.29
C HIS A 128 17.28 10.49 -14.72
N ALA A 129 18.43 10.62 -15.37
CA ALA A 129 18.51 11.16 -16.73
C ALA A 129 17.82 10.23 -17.76
N ALA A 130 18.05 8.93 -17.66
CA ALA A 130 17.51 7.95 -18.61
C ALA A 130 15.99 7.68 -18.42
N ALA A 131 15.51 7.66 -17.17
CA ALA A 131 14.12 7.33 -16.83
C ALA A 131 13.12 8.48 -17.06
N MET A 132 13.51 9.55 -17.77
CA MET A 132 12.56 10.53 -18.31
C MET A 132 11.67 9.94 -19.43
N LYS A 133 11.96 8.72 -19.85
CA LYS A 133 11.12 7.85 -20.68
C LYS A 133 11.01 6.48 -19.98
N PRO A 134 9.94 5.72 -20.24
CA PRO A 134 9.82 4.37 -19.68
C PRO A 134 11.01 3.48 -20.04
N LEU A 135 11.61 2.83 -19.06
CA LEU A 135 12.70 1.87 -19.21
C LEU A 135 12.26 0.51 -18.68
N THR A 136 12.54 -0.56 -19.41
CA THR A 136 12.36 -1.92 -18.90
C THR A 136 13.38 -2.22 -17.80
N ARG A 137 13.13 -3.24 -16.97
CA ARG A 137 14.11 -3.71 -15.99
C ARG A 137 15.44 -4.08 -16.66
N ALA A 138 15.40 -4.73 -17.84
CA ALA A 138 16.60 -5.08 -18.58
C ALA A 138 17.42 -3.83 -18.95
N ALA A 139 16.77 -2.81 -19.51
CA ALA A 139 17.46 -1.57 -19.88
C ALA A 139 18.06 -0.83 -18.65
N VAL A 140 17.37 -0.86 -17.49
CA VAL A 140 17.94 -0.30 -16.26
C VAL A 140 19.15 -1.10 -15.78
N TYR A 141 19.14 -2.42 -15.91
CA TYR A 141 20.27 -3.27 -15.52
C TYR A 141 21.47 -3.11 -16.46
N GLU A 142 21.23 -2.93 -17.75
CA GLU A 142 22.27 -2.58 -18.74
C GLU A 142 22.92 -1.23 -18.37
N LEU A 143 22.11 -0.21 -18.04
CA LEU A 143 22.61 1.08 -17.59
C LEU A 143 23.51 0.96 -16.35
N PHE A 144 23.13 0.15 -15.37
CA PHE A 144 23.98 -0.08 -14.18
C PHE A 144 25.29 -0.80 -14.53
N ALA A 145 25.23 -1.80 -15.43
CA ALA A 145 26.42 -2.51 -15.89
C ALA A 145 27.42 -1.61 -16.63
N GLU A 146 26.96 -0.67 -17.46
CA GLU A 146 27.77 0.34 -18.13
C GLU A 146 28.52 1.25 -17.13
N LEU A 147 27.96 1.45 -15.92
CA LEU A 147 28.59 2.19 -14.83
C LEU A 147 29.52 1.33 -13.95
N GLY A 148 29.75 0.06 -14.34
CA GLY A 148 30.56 -0.89 -13.58
C GLY A 148 29.85 -1.50 -12.35
N VAL A 149 28.52 -1.39 -12.29
CA VAL A 149 27.71 -2.02 -11.24
C VAL A 149 27.02 -3.25 -11.82
N ASP A 150 27.56 -4.44 -11.54
CA ASP A 150 26.89 -5.70 -11.86
C ASP A 150 25.52 -5.77 -11.16
N PRO A 151 24.39 -5.81 -11.93
CA PRO A 151 23.05 -5.80 -11.34
C PRO A 151 22.61 -7.14 -10.73
N THR A 152 23.40 -8.21 -10.93
CA THR A 152 23.10 -9.56 -10.43
C THR A 152 23.23 -9.64 -8.89
N GLU A 153 22.95 -10.79 -8.31
CA GLU A 153 23.03 -11.04 -6.86
C GLU A 153 22.28 -10.03 -6.00
N GLY A 154 21.18 -9.48 -6.55
CA GLY A 154 20.29 -8.58 -5.85
C GLY A 154 20.73 -7.10 -5.82
N ARG A 155 21.87 -6.73 -6.42
CA ARG A 155 22.35 -5.33 -6.47
C ARG A 155 21.41 -4.43 -7.24
N GLY A 156 21.01 -4.82 -8.46
CA GLY A 156 20.06 -4.06 -9.27
C GLY A 156 18.69 -3.89 -8.57
N ALA A 157 18.16 -4.97 -8.00
CA ALA A 157 16.91 -4.91 -7.23
C ALA A 157 17.03 -4.00 -5.99
N HIS A 158 18.18 -4.00 -5.32
CA HIS A 158 18.46 -3.12 -4.19
C HIS A 158 18.46 -1.64 -4.61
N LEU A 159 19.13 -1.30 -5.70
CA LEU A 159 19.17 0.07 -6.25
C LEU A 159 17.78 0.56 -6.65
N LEU A 160 17.03 -0.24 -7.42
CA LEU A 160 15.67 0.10 -7.82
C LEU A 160 14.75 0.35 -6.61
N ARG A 161 14.85 -0.50 -5.58
CA ARG A 161 14.10 -0.31 -4.32
C ARG A 161 14.51 0.98 -3.60
N ALA A 162 15.79 1.31 -3.58
CA ALA A 162 16.28 2.53 -2.95
C ALA A 162 15.75 3.77 -3.68
N PHE A 163 15.85 3.82 -5.00
CA PHE A 163 15.42 4.96 -5.82
C PHE A 163 13.89 5.10 -5.88
N GLY A 164 13.15 3.98 -5.91
CA GLY A 164 11.70 4.01 -5.77
C GLY A 164 11.24 4.40 -4.37
N GLY A 165 12.03 4.06 -3.34
CA GLY A 165 11.75 4.43 -1.95
C GLY A 165 11.88 5.93 -1.68
N THR A 166 12.82 6.61 -2.33
CA THR A 166 12.98 8.08 -2.23
C THR A 166 11.83 8.84 -2.90
N GLY A 167 11.03 8.15 -3.73
CA GLY A 167 9.92 8.75 -4.47
C GLY A 167 10.37 9.41 -5.78
N ASP A 168 11.53 9.01 -6.31
CA ASP A 168 12.04 9.51 -7.58
C ASP A 168 11.70 8.57 -8.74
N LEU A 169 11.51 7.27 -8.46
CA LEU A 169 11.24 6.24 -9.46
C LEU A 169 9.93 5.50 -9.15
N VAL A 170 9.13 5.27 -10.19
CA VAL A 170 7.90 4.47 -10.12
C VAL A 170 7.92 3.36 -11.15
N GLN A 171 7.12 2.33 -10.91
CA GLN A 171 6.78 1.34 -11.91
C GLN A 171 5.45 1.73 -12.58
N GLY A 172 5.45 1.73 -13.90
CA GLY A 172 4.29 1.96 -14.75
C GLY A 172 3.70 0.68 -15.32
N PRO A 173 3.08 0.76 -16.52
CA PRO A 173 2.56 -0.41 -17.22
C PRO A 173 3.68 -1.38 -17.56
N LYS A 174 3.37 -2.68 -17.55
CA LYS A 174 4.32 -3.69 -17.99
C LYS A 174 4.51 -3.62 -19.52
N GLU A 175 5.72 -3.91 -19.97
CA GLU A 175 6.04 -4.19 -21.36
C GLU A 175 6.29 -5.69 -21.53
N GLY A 176 5.31 -6.39 -22.09
CA GLY A 176 5.27 -7.85 -22.01
C GLY A 176 5.24 -8.33 -20.56
N ASN A 177 6.21 -9.12 -20.15
CA ASN A 177 6.33 -9.61 -18.77
C ASN A 177 7.28 -8.76 -17.91
N GLN A 178 7.86 -7.68 -18.45
CA GLN A 178 8.81 -6.84 -17.72
C GLN A 178 8.12 -5.64 -17.09
N GLU A 179 8.54 -5.29 -15.88
CA GLU A 179 8.20 -4.01 -15.27
C GLU A 179 8.91 -2.89 -16.02
N THR A 180 8.22 -1.77 -16.15
CA THR A 180 8.81 -0.52 -16.62
C THR A 180 9.01 0.46 -15.48
N PHE A 181 9.99 1.33 -15.62
CA PHE A 181 10.38 2.34 -14.65
C PHE A 181 10.35 3.71 -15.31
N LEU A 182 9.79 4.68 -14.60
CA LEU A 182 9.69 6.07 -15.03
C LEU A 182 10.09 6.99 -13.88
N HIS A 183 10.81 8.06 -14.19
CA HIS A 183 11.10 9.09 -13.21
C HIS A 183 9.81 9.87 -12.87
N VAL A 184 9.62 10.22 -11.60
CA VAL A 184 8.39 10.88 -11.14
C VAL A 184 8.16 12.24 -11.78
N ASP A 185 9.22 12.96 -12.23
CA ASP A 185 9.10 14.23 -12.98
C ASP A 185 8.58 14.06 -14.40
N ALA A 186 8.65 12.85 -14.95
CA ALA A 186 8.09 12.53 -16.26
C ALA A 186 6.63 12.06 -16.18
N LEU A 187 6.06 11.92 -15.00
CA LEU A 187 4.65 11.55 -14.84
C LEU A 187 3.73 12.64 -15.38
N PRO A 188 2.64 12.27 -16.08
CA PRO A 188 1.68 13.22 -16.63
C PRO A 188 0.70 13.76 -15.57
N VAL A 189 1.14 13.87 -14.32
CA VAL A 189 0.35 14.33 -13.17
C VAL A 189 1.16 15.29 -12.31
N VAL A 190 0.48 16.29 -11.75
CA VAL A 190 1.09 17.20 -10.76
C VAL A 190 1.23 16.47 -9.43
N GLN A 191 2.42 16.51 -8.82
CA GLN A 191 2.66 15.93 -7.52
C GLN A 191 1.95 16.74 -6.44
N HIS A 192 1.16 16.04 -5.62
CA HIS A 192 0.56 16.62 -4.42
C HIS A 192 1.64 16.91 -3.37
N SER A 193 1.54 18.04 -2.71
CA SER A 193 2.46 18.45 -1.63
C SER A 193 1.63 19.00 -0.47
N PRO A 194 1.23 18.18 0.48
CA PRO A 194 0.43 18.64 1.61
C PRO A 194 1.26 19.52 2.55
N ASP A 195 0.67 20.60 3.08
CA ASP A 195 1.31 21.48 4.06
C ASP A 195 1.63 20.72 5.37
N GLU A 196 0.73 19.82 5.79
CA GLU A 196 0.88 19.00 6.99
C GLU A 196 0.84 17.49 6.63
N PRO A 197 1.95 16.90 6.13
CA PRO A 197 1.95 15.52 5.60
C PRO A 197 1.50 14.46 6.62
N LEU A 198 1.83 14.61 7.90
CA LEU A 198 1.39 13.67 8.95
C LEU A 198 -0.11 13.74 9.19
N ARG A 199 -0.70 14.94 9.18
CA ARG A 199 -2.13 15.14 9.30
C ARG A 199 -2.87 14.58 8.09
N GLU A 200 -2.39 14.88 6.88
CA GLU A 200 -2.95 14.35 5.63
C GLU A 200 -2.93 12.82 5.62
N LEU A 201 -1.81 12.22 6.00
CA LEU A 201 -1.69 10.76 6.11
C LEU A 201 -2.75 10.19 7.06
N ALA A 202 -2.85 10.74 8.27
CA ALA A 202 -3.80 10.25 9.27
C ALA A 202 -5.26 10.49 8.85
N GLN A 203 -5.55 11.65 8.25
CA GLN A 203 -6.89 11.97 7.74
C GLN A 203 -7.35 10.95 6.70
N ARG A 204 -6.50 10.65 5.72
CA ARG A 204 -6.83 9.67 4.68
C ARG A 204 -6.83 8.25 5.22
N TYR A 205 -5.94 7.93 6.17
CA TYR A 205 -5.94 6.62 6.81
C TYR A 205 -7.23 6.35 7.60
N ILE A 206 -7.73 7.30 8.42
CA ILE A 206 -9.03 7.12 9.10
C ILE A 206 -10.20 7.06 8.11
N THR A 207 -10.10 7.76 6.98
CA THR A 207 -11.14 7.75 5.94
C THR A 207 -11.23 6.38 5.25
N GLY A 208 -10.11 5.76 4.93
CA GLY A 208 -10.06 4.50 4.17
C GLY A 208 -9.95 3.25 5.04
N HIS A 209 -9.62 3.37 6.35
CA HIS A 209 -9.37 2.22 7.22
C HIS A 209 -10.16 2.26 8.54
N GLY A 210 -10.79 3.41 8.88
CA GLY A 210 -11.49 3.55 10.16
C GLY A 210 -12.57 2.48 10.40
N PRO A 211 -12.75 2.09 11.67
CA PRO A 211 -12.13 2.51 12.92
C PRO A 211 -10.70 1.98 13.09
N VAL A 212 -9.78 2.84 13.48
CA VAL A 212 -8.35 2.50 13.64
C VAL A 212 -7.80 2.98 14.98
N SER A 213 -6.80 2.25 15.48
CA SER A 213 -6.03 2.62 16.67
C SER A 213 -4.68 3.25 16.31
N VAL A 214 -3.99 3.80 17.30
CA VAL A 214 -2.58 4.24 17.16
C VAL A 214 -1.70 3.07 16.72
N ALA A 215 -1.94 1.87 17.26
CA ALA A 215 -1.18 0.68 16.91
C ALA A 215 -1.38 0.27 15.44
N ASP A 216 -2.58 0.46 14.90
CA ASP A 216 -2.86 0.19 13.48
C ASP A 216 -2.04 1.13 12.59
N LEU A 217 -2.11 2.44 12.81
CA LEU A 217 -1.33 3.40 12.03
C LEU A 217 0.18 3.17 12.15
N GLN A 218 0.68 2.80 13.35
CA GLN A 218 2.09 2.44 13.54
C GLN A 218 2.48 1.20 12.73
N ALA A 219 1.69 0.12 12.81
CA ALA A 219 1.95 -1.13 12.11
C ALA A 219 1.98 -0.89 10.59
N TRP A 220 1.03 -0.10 10.09
CA TRP A 220 0.87 0.21 8.68
C TRP A 220 1.98 1.11 8.15
N SER A 221 2.26 2.25 8.80
CA SER A 221 3.16 3.31 8.32
C SER A 221 4.60 3.20 8.83
N LYS A 222 4.84 2.41 9.88
CA LYS A 222 6.09 2.38 10.65
C LYS A 222 6.43 3.71 11.34
N LEU A 223 5.47 4.59 11.51
CA LEU A 223 5.63 5.80 12.33
C LEU A 223 5.94 5.43 13.79
N SER A 224 6.66 6.27 14.51
CA SER A 224 6.81 6.12 15.96
C SER A 224 5.45 6.31 16.66
N LYS A 225 5.30 5.76 17.86
CA LYS A 225 4.05 5.92 18.65
C LYS A 225 3.69 7.39 18.81
N SER A 226 4.67 8.23 19.14
CA SER A 226 4.45 9.67 19.30
C SER A 226 3.94 10.33 18.00
N GLN A 227 4.52 9.98 16.85
CA GLN A 227 4.10 10.54 15.56
C GLN A 227 2.71 10.06 15.18
N ALA A 228 2.41 8.76 15.32
CA ALA A 228 1.09 8.19 15.03
C ALA A 228 0.00 8.81 15.93
N THR A 229 0.29 8.97 17.23
CA THR A 229 -0.64 9.64 18.18
C THR A 229 -0.91 11.08 17.80
N LYS A 230 0.16 11.85 17.47
CA LYS A 230 0.01 13.25 17.05
C LYS A 230 -0.75 13.37 15.74
N ALA A 231 -0.47 12.49 14.78
CA ALA A 231 -1.12 12.48 13.48
C ALA A 231 -2.62 12.21 13.59
N LEU A 232 -3.02 11.16 14.34
CA LEU A 232 -4.43 10.84 14.57
C LEU A 232 -5.15 11.92 15.39
N ALA A 233 -4.46 12.57 16.35
CA ALA A 233 -5.04 13.66 17.13
C ALA A 233 -5.26 14.93 16.30
N ALA A 234 -4.44 15.14 15.24
CA ALA A 234 -4.56 16.28 14.33
C ALA A 234 -5.57 16.05 13.20
N ALA A 235 -5.94 14.79 12.94
CA ALA A 235 -6.94 14.46 11.94
C ALA A 235 -8.35 14.86 12.40
N ASP A 236 -9.18 15.25 11.43
CA ASP A 236 -10.60 15.55 11.70
C ASP A 236 -11.41 14.24 11.73
N GLY A 237 -11.51 13.64 12.90
CA GLY A 237 -12.15 12.36 13.12
C GLY A 237 -12.98 12.33 14.41
N VAL A 238 -13.78 11.28 14.50
CA VAL A 238 -14.59 10.95 15.69
C VAL A 238 -13.85 9.90 16.52
N LYS A 239 -13.99 9.96 17.84
CA LYS A 239 -13.39 8.99 18.76
C LYS A 239 -14.43 7.99 19.25
N ALA A 240 -14.04 6.73 19.25
CA ALA A 240 -14.78 5.62 19.86
C ALA A 240 -13.81 4.74 20.68
N ARG A 241 -14.31 3.67 21.24
CA ARG A 241 -13.52 2.65 21.92
C ARG A 241 -13.86 1.26 21.39
N HIS A 242 -12.89 0.36 21.44
CA HIS A 242 -13.10 -1.06 21.22
C HIS A 242 -12.10 -1.87 22.03
N ALA A 243 -12.59 -2.84 22.81
CA ALA A 243 -11.75 -3.74 23.61
C ALA A 243 -10.69 -3.00 24.47
N GLY A 244 -11.06 -1.86 25.05
CA GLY A 244 -10.18 -1.02 25.88
C GLY A 244 -9.23 -0.09 25.10
N HIS A 245 -9.27 -0.09 23.77
CA HIS A 245 -8.44 0.74 22.90
C HIS A 245 -9.22 1.98 22.43
N ASP A 246 -8.53 3.13 22.36
CA ASP A 246 -9.07 4.31 21.69
C ASP A 246 -9.02 4.10 20.18
N MET A 247 -10.13 4.43 19.52
CA MET A 247 -10.32 4.28 18.07
C MET A 247 -10.63 5.64 17.44
N TRP A 248 -10.19 5.81 16.19
CA TRP A 248 -10.48 6.98 15.36
C TRP A 248 -11.24 6.56 14.12
N LEU A 249 -12.32 7.29 13.82
CA LEU A 249 -13.19 7.11 12.67
C LEU A 249 -13.24 8.41 11.87
N ALA A 250 -13.41 8.32 10.57
CA ALA A 250 -13.78 9.49 9.78
C ALA A 250 -15.22 9.92 10.13
N ARG A 251 -15.52 11.25 10.08
CA ARG A 251 -16.83 11.79 10.46
C ARG A 251 -18.00 11.17 9.69
N TRP A 252 -17.82 10.88 8.41
CA TRP A 252 -18.87 10.26 7.61
C TRP A 252 -19.33 8.90 8.16
N GLN A 253 -18.53 8.24 8.98
CA GLN A 253 -18.91 6.95 9.59
C GLN A 253 -19.99 7.09 10.68
N ASP A 254 -20.23 8.30 11.18
CA ASP A 254 -21.35 8.53 12.09
C ASP A 254 -22.71 8.36 11.40
N ASP A 255 -22.75 8.57 10.08
CA ASP A 255 -23.95 8.44 9.25
C ASP A 255 -24.20 6.99 8.75
N VAL A 256 -23.27 6.06 9.03
CA VAL A 256 -23.43 4.64 8.68
C VAL A 256 -24.53 4.02 9.52
N THR A 257 -25.55 3.51 8.84
CA THR A 257 -26.76 2.97 9.44
C THR A 257 -26.56 1.53 9.94
N GLU A 258 -27.40 1.10 10.89
CA GLU A 258 -27.42 -0.30 11.34
C GLU A 258 -27.76 -1.29 10.21
N THR A 259 -28.53 -0.85 9.23
CA THR A 259 -28.87 -1.66 8.05
C THR A 259 -27.63 -1.92 7.20
N GLU A 260 -26.80 -0.90 6.96
CA GLU A 260 -25.52 -1.04 6.24
C GLU A 260 -24.53 -1.92 7.03
N ILE A 261 -24.46 -1.77 8.35
CA ILE A 261 -23.64 -2.64 9.21
C ILE A 261 -24.05 -4.11 9.07
N ARG A 262 -25.35 -4.40 9.17
CA ARG A 262 -25.87 -5.77 8.99
C ARG A 262 -25.60 -6.31 7.59
N ALA A 263 -25.80 -5.47 6.58
CA ALA A 263 -25.53 -5.84 5.19
C ALA A 263 -24.04 -6.15 4.97
N ALA A 264 -23.13 -5.32 5.50
CA ALA A 264 -21.69 -5.54 5.41
C ALA A 264 -21.26 -6.87 6.05
N LEU A 265 -21.81 -7.23 7.22
CA LEU A 265 -21.53 -8.49 7.90
C LEU A 265 -22.09 -9.73 7.19
N ALA A 266 -23.12 -9.56 6.37
CA ALA A 266 -23.71 -10.65 5.59
C ALA A 266 -22.96 -10.92 4.28
N LEU A 267 -22.05 -10.06 3.86
CA LEU A 267 -21.30 -10.20 2.62
C LEU A 267 -20.33 -11.39 2.68
N ARG A 268 -20.19 -12.04 1.54
CA ARG A 268 -19.13 -13.01 1.27
C ARG A 268 -18.23 -12.43 0.19
N ILE A 269 -17.00 -12.15 0.56
CA ILE A 269 -16.03 -11.50 -0.34
C ILE A 269 -14.80 -12.38 -0.41
N GLU A 270 -14.38 -12.73 -1.61
CA GLU A 270 -13.10 -13.37 -1.85
C GLU A 270 -12.04 -12.28 -2.01
N LEU A 271 -11.15 -12.17 -1.01
CA LEU A 271 -10.06 -11.21 -1.03
C LEU A 271 -8.82 -11.81 -1.69
N PRO A 272 -8.09 -11.04 -2.50
CA PRO A 272 -6.83 -11.51 -3.07
C PRO A 272 -5.74 -11.65 -1.99
N ALA A 273 -4.64 -12.31 -2.35
CA ALA A 273 -3.48 -12.42 -1.46
C ALA A 273 -2.93 -11.03 -1.10
N PHE A 274 -2.49 -10.86 0.14
CA PHE A 274 -1.95 -9.60 0.69
C PHE A 274 -2.96 -8.44 0.69
N ASP A 275 -4.24 -8.74 0.82
CA ASP A 275 -5.28 -7.70 0.81
C ASP A 275 -5.14 -6.72 1.99
N GLU A 276 -5.43 -5.46 1.71
CA GLU A 276 -5.32 -4.36 2.69
C GLU A 276 -6.28 -4.52 3.88
N TYR A 277 -7.39 -5.24 3.73
CA TYR A 277 -8.28 -5.56 4.84
C TYR A 277 -7.58 -6.37 5.94
N LEU A 278 -6.58 -7.17 5.57
CA LEU A 278 -5.73 -7.87 6.52
C LEU A 278 -4.47 -7.07 6.87
N LEU A 279 -3.83 -6.43 5.89
CA LEU A 279 -2.55 -5.74 6.11
C LEU A 279 -2.69 -4.36 6.79
N GLY A 280 -3.83 -3.73 6.67
CA GLY A 280 -4.08 -2.38 7.17
C GLY A 280 -4.12 -2.24 8.69
N TYR A 281 -4.11 -3.33 9.46
CA TYR A 281 -4.35 -3.29 10.90
C TYR A 281 -3.31 -4.09 11.70
N SER A 282 -3.12 -3.76 12.97
CA SER A 282 -2.20 -4.46 13.89
C SER A 282 -2.85 -5.68 14.54
N HIS A 283 -4.10 -5.54 15.00
CA HIS A 283 -4.83 -6.58 15.72
C HIS A 283 -5.52 -7.55 14.76
N LYS A 284 -4.76 -8.55 14.29
CA LYS A 284 -5.28 -9.59 13.38
C LYS A 284 -6.32 -10.50 14.05
N ASP A 285 -6.25 -10.66 15.36
CA ASP A 285 -7.18 -11.42 16.18
C ASP A 285 -8.61 -10.85 16.16
N TRP A 286 -8.77 -9.57 15.92
CA TRP A 286 -10.10 -8.99 15.75
C TRP A 286 -10.73 -9.35 14.38
N ILE A 287 -9.90 -9.58 13.38
CA ILE A 287 -10.33 -9.83 11.99
C ILE A 287 -10.40 -11.33 11.72
N VAL A 288 -9.32 -12.06 12.03
CA VAL A 288 -9.16 -13.47 11.68
C VAL A 288 -9.44 -14.34 12.89
N PRO A 289 -10.48 -15.19 12.85
CA PRO A 289 -10.75 -16.15 13.91
C PRO A 289 -9.56 -17.09 14.16
N ASP A 290 -9.31 -17.44 15.43
CA ASP A 290 -8.18 -18.30 15.83
C ASP A 290 -8.13 -19.62 15.07
N LYS A 291 -9.30 -20.23 14.81
CA LYS A 291 -9.42 -21.52 14.12
C LYS A 291 -8.81 -21.54 12.72
N ILE A 292 -8.79 -20.39 12.02
CA ILE A 292 -8.28 -20.30 10.65
C ILE A 292 -7.00 -19.48 10.55
N ARG A 293 -6.53 -18.88 11.66
CA ARG A 293 -5.40 -17.93 11.66
C ARG A 293 -4.15 -18.53 11.03
N ALA A 294 -3.78 -19.75 11.39
CA ALA A 294 -2.60 -20.43 10.86
C ALA A 294 -2.68 -20.72 9.35
N HIS A 295 -3.90 -20.75 8.78
CA HIS A 295 -4.12 -20.96 7.34
C HIS A 295 -4.10 -19.64 6.57
N VAL A 296 -4.39 -18.52 7.22
CA VAL A 296 -4.47 -17.18 6.62
C VAL A 296 -3.17 -16.42 6.80
N LEU A 297 -2.58 -16.48 7.99
CA LEU A 297 -1.38 -15.76 8.38
C LEU A 297 -0.20 -16.74 8.49
N THR A 298 0.75 -16.65 7.56
CA THR A 298 1.94 -17.50 7.59
C THR A 298 3.06 -16.85 8.43
N PRO A 299 4.02 -17.66 8.96
CA PRO A 299 5.17 -17.13 9.73
C PRO A 299 6.01 -16.09 8.99
N ASN A 300 6.03 -16.15 7.66
CA ASN A 300 6.76 -15.20 6.82
C ASN A 300 5.94 -13.94 6.48
N GLY A 301 4.79 -13.73 7.11
CA GLY A 301 3.91 -12.61 6.83
C GLY A 301 3.18 -12.71 5.48
N THR A 302 3.23 -13.87 4.83
CA THR A 302 2.50 -14.14 3.60
C THR A 302 1.05 -14.42 3.95
N GLU A 303 0.13 -13.63 3.44
CA GLU A 303 -1.31 -13.83 3.60
C GLU A 303 -1.82 -14.55 2.35
N LEU A 304 -2.47 -15.70 2.56
CA LEU A 304 -3.04 -16.50 1.48
C LEU A 304 -4.46 -16.05 1.17
N ALA A 305 -4.87 -16.16 -0.10
CA ALA A 305 -6.26 -15.95 -0.48
C ALA A 305 -7.16 -16.96 0.25
N VAL A 306 -8.22 -16.46 0.88
CA VAL A 306 -9.19 -17.28 1.62
C VAL A 306 -10.47 -17.34 0.79
N GLY A 307 -10.79 -18.54 0.31
CA GLY A 307 -12.06 -18.83 -0.36
C GLY A 307 -13.09 -19.44 0.56
N ASP A 308 -14.33 -19.54 0.08
CA ASP A 308 -15.43 -20.19 0.81
C ASP A 308 -15.08 -21.64 1.16
N GLY A 309 -15.15 -22.00 2.43
CA GLY A 309 -14.85 -23.34 2.94
C GLY A 309 -13.47 -23.54 3.59
N GLY A 310 -12.66 -22.50 3.76
CA GLY A 310 -11.44 -22.54 4.58
C GLY A 310 -10.30 -23.42 4.03
N ARG A 311 -10.33 -23.77 2.74
CA ARG A 311 -9.22 -24.48 2.09
C ARG A 311 -8.38 -23.51 1.27
N PRO A 312 -7.04 -23.48 1.48
CA PRO A 312 -6.15 -22.71 0.60
C PRO A 312 -6.22 -23.32 -0.81
N ARG A 313 -6.53 -22.50 -1.81
CA ARG A 313 -6.33 -22.91 -3.21
C ARG A 313 -4.83 -22.92 -3.46
N GLY A 314 -4.30 -24.13 -3.65
CA GLY A 314 -2.89 -24.36 -3.91
C GLY A 314 -2.46 -23.74 -5.24
N GLY A 315 -1.53 -22.84 -5.14
CA GLY A 315 -0.66 -22.36 -6.18
C GLY A 315 0.57 -21.85 -5.45
N GLN A 316 1.57 -22.70 -5.28
CA GLN A 316 2.89 -22.24 -4.87
C GLN A 316 3.41 -21.31 -5.96
N PRO A 317 3.73 -20.04 -5.68
CA PRO A 317 4.59 -19.29 -6.58
C PRO A 317 5.97 -19.92 -6.47
N ALA A 318 6.49 -20.39 -7.58
CA ALA A 318 7.89 -20.75 -7.70
C ALA A 318 8.72 -19.52 -7.29
N LEU A 319 9.53 -19.67 -6.25
CA LEU A 319 10.63 -18.78 -5.97
C LEU A 319 11.64 -19.00 -7.14
N SER A 320 11.61 -18.13 -8.10
CA SER A 320 12.71 -18.02 -9.08
C SER A 320 13.73 -17.05 -8.49
N ASP A 321 14.94 -17.56 -8.33
CA ASP A 321 16.16 -16.89 -7.90
C ASP A 321 16.46 -15.56 -8.61
#